data_181c896f0522bacab0ed0c0644057da6
#
_entry.id   181c896f0522bacab0ed0c0644057da6
#
_cell.length_a   1.000
_cell.length_b   1.000
_cell.length_c   1.000
_cell.angle_alpha   90.00
_cell.angle_beta   90.00
_cell.angle_gamma   90.00
#
_symmetry.space_group_name_H-M   'P 1'
#
loop_
_entity.id
_entity.type
_entity.pdbx_description
1 polymer ?
#
loop_
_entity_poly.entity_id
_entity_poly.type
_entity_poly.pdbx_seq_one_letter_code
_entity_poly.pdbx_strand_id
1 'polypeptide(L)'
;MEVVNTVGRRKAAVARVFVKPGTGNITINHKALDVYFPLNILQYEVKQPLLVTETAEAYDVVVNLVGGGIKGQAEAARMGIARALCEIN
;
A
#
# COMPACT_ATOMS: atom_id res chain seq x y z
N MET A 1 4.53 -5.42 17.97
CA MET A 1 4.14 -6.13 16.75
C MET A 1 5.24 -6.03 15.72
N GLU A 2 5.52 -7.12 15.07
CA GLU A 2 6.57 -7.15 14.06
C GLU A 2 6.07 -6.58 12.73
N VAL A 3 7.01 -6.27 11.85
CA VAL A 3 6.68 -5.80 10.50
C VAL A 3 6.13 -6.97 9.69
N VAL A 4 4.99 -6.76 9.06
CA VAL A 4 4.40 -7.74 8.15
C VAL A 4 4.83 -7.37 6.72
N ASN A 5 5.37 -8.34 6.00
CA ASN A 5 5.89 -8.15 4.66
C ASN A 5 5.08 -8.99 3.68
N THR A 6 4.50 -8.35 2.67
CA THR A 6 3.70 -9.04 1.65
C THR A 6 4.05 -8.52 0.25
N VAL A 7 3.54 -9.22 -0.77
CA VAL A 7 3.74 -8.83 -2.17
C VAL A 7 2.39 -8.80 -2.86
N GLY A 8 2.14 -7.71 -3.60
CA GLY A 8 1.00 -7.61 -4.51
C GLY A 8 1.50 -7.51 -5.94
N ARG A 9 0.76 -8.11 -6.87
CA ARG A 9 1.14 -8.10 -8.29
C ARG A 9 -0.07 -7.79 -9.15
N ARG A 10 0.12 -6.94 -10.14
CA ARG A 10 -0.96 -6.61 -11.08
C ARG A 10 -0.35 -6.04 -12.36
N LYS A 11 -0.67 -6.67 -13.52
CA LYS A 11 -0.28 -6.15 -14.85
C LYS A 11 1.20 -5.77 -14.92
N ALA A 12 2.08 -6.71 -14.62
CA ALA A 12 3.53 -6.52 -14.62
C ALA A 12 4.05 -5.58 -13.53
N ALA A 13 3.18 -5.00 -12.70
CA ALA A 13 3.60 -4.23 -11.53
C ALA A 13 3.76 -5.17 -10.34
N VAL A 14 4.81 -4.93 -9.55
CA VAL A 14 5.09 -5.68 -8.33
C VAL A 14 5.24 -4.69 -7.19
N ALA A 15 4.46 -4.92 -6.11
CA ALA A 15 4.52 -4.11 -4.91
C ALA A 15 5.01 -4.96 -3.75
N ARG A 16 6.13 -4.55 -3.15
CA ARG A 16 6.58 -5.12 -1.88
C ARG A 16 6.08 -4.21 -0.78
N VAL A 17 5.28 -4.76 0.11
CA VAL A 17 4.57 -3.98 1.13
C VAL A 17 5.06 -4.37 2.52
N PHE A 18 5.35 -3.36 3.33
CA PHE A 18 5.77 -3.53 4.72
C PHE A 18 4.81 -2.74 5.59
N VAL A 19 4.13 -3.42 6.51
CA VAL A 19 3.15 -2.81 7.40
C VAL A 19 3.61 -2.98 8.85
N LYS A 20 3.61 -1.89 9.59
CA LYS A 20 4.00 -1.90 11.01
C LYS A 20 3.07 -0.96 11.78
N PRO A 21 2.97 -1.10 13.11
CA PRO A 21 2.19 -0.14 13.91
C PRO A 21 2.71 1.28 13.71
N GLY A 22 1.81 2.22 13.58
CA GLY A 22 2.18 3.60 13.32
C GLY A 22 0.99 4.53 13.40
N THR A 23 1.04 5.61 12.62
CA THR A 23 0.06 6.68 12.71
C THR A 23 -0.69 6.95 11.40
N GLY A 24 -0.44 6.16 10.36
CA GLY A 24 -1.17 6.31 9.10
C GLY A 24 -0.32 6.84 7.95
N ASN A 25 0.99 6.80 8.06
CA ASN A 25 1.87 7.27 6.99
C ASN A 25 2.03 6.17 5.94
N ILE A 26 1.81 6.54 4.68
CA ILE A 26 2.04 5.64 3.55
C ILE A 26 3.12 6.26 2.67
N THR A 27 4.21 5.52 2.46
CA THR A 27 5.28 5.96 1.57
C THR A 27 5.44 4.95 0.44
N ILE A 28 5.68 5.47 -0.77
CA ILE A 28 5.85 4.64 -1.96
C ILE A 28 7.13 5.06 -2.64
N ASN A 29 8.07 4.13 -2.74
CA ASN A 29 9.40 4.39 -3.32
C ASN A 29 10.04 5.61 -2.67
N HIS A 30 9.96 5.69 -1.33
CA HIS A 30 10.53 6.76 -0.50
C HIS A 30 9.85 8.12 -0.68
N LYS A 31 8.64 8.16 -1.25
CA LYS A 31 7.86 9.38 -1.40
C LYS A 31 6.52 9.24 -0.69
N ALA A 32 5.96 10.36 -0.26
CA ALA A 32 4.61 10.32 0.32
C ALA A 32 3.61 9.85 -0.75
N LEU A 33 2.52 9.24 -0.31
CA LEU A 33 1.51 8.69 -1.21
C LEU A 33 1.01 9.72 -2.21
N ASP A 34 0.69 10.93 -1.75
CA ASP A 34 0.14 11.99 -2.61
C ASP A 34 1.17 12.57 -3.57
N VAL A 35 2.46 12.38 -3.27
CA VAL A 35 3.53 12.78 -4.17
C VAL A 35 3.73 11.74 -5.27
N TYR A 36 3.72 10.46 -4.89
CA TYR A 36 3.92 9.39 -5.86
C TYR A 36 2.70 9.23 -6.77
N PHE A 37 1.49 9.29 -6.19
CA PHE A 37 0.22 9.24 -6.92
C PHE A 37 -0.52 10.55 -6.75
N PRO A 38 -0.31 11.55 -7.65
CA PRO A 38 -0.97 12.84 -7.52
C PRO A 38 -2.49 12.80 -7.73
N LEU A 39 -2.99 11.78 -8.44
CA LEU A 39 -4.42 11.65 -8.68
C LEU A 39 -5.12 11.05 -7.45
N ASN A 40 -6.15 11.75 -6.98
CA ASN A 40 -6.90 11.32 -5.79
C ASN A 40 -7.48 9.92 -5.92
N ILE A 41 -7.94 9.55 -7.12
CA ILE A 41 -8.54 8.24 -7.32
C ILE A 41 -7.52 7.11 -7.10
N LEU A 42 -6.25 7.33 -7.46
CA LEU A 42 -5.21 6.34 -7.24
C LEU A 42 -4.80 6.29 -5.77
N GLN A 43 -4.75 7.44 -5.10
CA GLN A 43 -4.50 7.48 -3.66
C GLN A 43 -5.57 6.72 -2.91
N TYR A 44 -6.83 6.91 -3.29
CA TYR A 44 -7.95 6.22 -2.66
C TYR A 44 -7.86 4.71 -2.88
N GLU A 45 -7.48 4.30 -4.08
CA GLU A 45 -7.31 2.87 -4.38
C GLU A 45 -6.30 2.22 -3.44
N VAL A 46 -5.15 2.86 -3.24
CA VAL A 46 -4.10 2.34 -2.35
C VAL A 46 -4.60 2.28 -0.90
N LYS A 47 -5.33 3.29 -0.46
CA LYS A 47 -5.82 3.38 0.91
C LYS A 47 -7.02 2.47 1.20
N GLN A 48 -7.72 2.01 0.17
CA GLN A 48 -8.98 1.31 0.35
C GLN A 48 -8.96 0.18 1.38
N PRO A 49 -7.97 -0.74 1.38
CA PRO A 49 -7.96 -1.80 2.39
C PRO A 49 -7.89 -1.27 3.82
N LEU A 50 -7.14 -0.17 4.02
CA LEU A 50 -7.02 0.44 5.35
C LEU A 50 -8.31 1.13 5.75
N LEU A 51 -9.01 1.76 4.82
CA LEU A 51 -10.28 2.43 5.09
C LEU A 51 -11.38 1.42 5.41
N VAL A 52 -11.44 0.33 4.66
CA VAL A 52 -12.47 -0.71 4.85
C VAL A 52 -12.31 -1.38 6.21
N THR A 53 -11.08 -1.57 6.67
CA THR A 53 -10.81 -2.19 7.98
C THR A 53 -10.72 -1.18 9.11
N GLU A 54 -10.90 0.10 8.83
CA GLU A 54 -10.83 1.19 9.80
C GLU A 54 -9.48 1.22 10.53
N THR A 55 -8.39 0.95 9.79
CA THR A 55 -7.04 0.90 10.36
C THR A 55 -6.12 1.96 9.74
N ALA A 56 -6.68 2.94 9.04
CA ALA A 56 -5.87 3.94 8.32
C ALA A 56 -4.91 4.70 9.22
N GLU A 57 -5.25 4.90 10.49
CA GLU A 57 -4.41 5.62 11.43
C GLU A 57 -3.68 4.70 12.41
N ALA A 58 -3.79 3.38 12.21
CA ALA A 58 -3.19 2.39 13.11
C ALA A 58 -1.84 1.88 12.62
N TYR A 59 -1.57 2.01 11.32
CA TYR A 59 -0.37 1.42 10.72
C TYR A 59 0.37 2.41 9.84
N ASP A 60 1.69 2.25 9.78
CA ASP A 60 2.51 2.88 8.76
C ASP A 60 2.81 1.83 7.69
N VAL A 61 2.74 2.25 6.44
CA VAL A 61 2.90 1.35 5.29
C VAL A 61 4.04 1.88 4.42
N VAL A 62 4.97 1.01 4.10
CA VAL A 62 6.05 1.31 3.16
C VAL A 62 5.88 0.38 1.96
N VAL A 63 5.85 0.95 0.77
CA VAL A 63 5.65 0.19 -0.46
C VAL A 63 6.82 0.48 -1.41
N ASN A 64 7.39 -0.59 -1.96
CA ASN A 64 8.36 -0.50 -3.04
C ASN A 64 7.70 -1.03 -4.31
N LEU A 65 7.55 -0.17 -5.31
CA LEU A 65 6.86 -0.50 -6.56
C LEU A 65 7.85 -0.56 -7.71
N VAL A 66 7.71 -1.58 -8.56
CA VAL A 66 8.49 -1.69 -9.79
C VAL A 66 7.59 -2.22 -10.90
N GLY A 67 7.87 -1.78 -12.12
CA GLY A 67 7.21 -2.29 -13.32
C GLY A 67 5.79 -1.81 -13.52
N GLY A 68 5.21 -2.18 -14.66
CA GLY A 68 3.83 -1.84 -15.00
C GLY A 68 3.59 -0.35 -15.17
N GLY A 69 2.34 0.00 -15.43
CA GLY A 69 1.89 1.38 -15.49
C GLY A 69 1.37 1.86 -14.15
N ILE A 70 1.10 3.16 -14.05
CA ILE A 70 0.72 3.77 -12.78
C ILE A 70 -0.56 3.17 -12.18
N LYS A 71 -1.54 2.85 -13.03
CA LYS A 71 -2.79 2.24 -12.55
C LYS A 71 -2.54 0.82 -12.01
N GLY A 72 -1.75 0.03 -12.74
CA GLY A 72 -1.37 -1.31 -12.28
C GLY A 72 -0.57 -1.26 -11.00
N GLN A 73 0.28 -0.25 -10.83
CA GLN A 73 1.04 -0.05 -9.60
C GLN A 73 0.12 0.23 -8.42
N ALA A 74 -0.88 1.08 -8.59
CA ALA A 74 -1.83 1.37 -7.52
C ALA A 74 -2.61 0.10 -7.12
N GLU A 75 -3.02 -0.70 -8.10
CA GLU A 75 -3.72 -1.95 -7.86
C GLU A 75 -2.81 -2.96 -7.14
N ALA A 76 -1.54 -3.05 -7.56
CA ALA A 76 -0.59 -3.97 -6.91
C ALA A 76 -0.37 -3.57 -5.45
N ALA A 77 -0.22 -2.27 -5.19
CA ALA A 77 -0.06 -1.76 -3.82
C ALA A 77 -1.29 -2.10 -2.97
N ARG A 78 -2.49 -1.89 -3.51
CA ARG A 78 -3.74 -2.23 -2.81
C ARG A 78 -3.77 -3.71 -2.45
N MET A 79 -3.43 -4.57 -3.39
CA MET A 79 -3.44 -6.02 -3.15
C MET A 79 -2.45 -6.42 -2.06
N GLY A 80 -1.24 -5.85 -2.09
CA GLY A 80 -0.24 -6.15 -1.08
C GLY A 80 -0.65 -5.69 0.30
N ILE A 81 -1.24 -4.50 0.40
CA ILE A 81 -1.74 -3.99 1.69
C ILE A 81 -2.87 -4.86 2.22
N ALA A 82 -3.80 -5.25 1.34
CA ALA A 82 -4.90 -6.13 1.75
C ALA A 82 -4.38 -7.46 2.30
N ARG A 83 -3.36 -8.04 1.65
CA ARG A 83 -2.75 -9.28 2.13
C ARG A 83 -2.10 -9.09 3.49
N ALA A 84 -1.39 -7.97 3.69
CA ALA A 84 -0.75 -7.70 4.97
C ALA A 84 -1.79 -7.59 6.09
N LEU A 85 -2.89 -6.90 5.83
CA LEU A 85 -3.95 -6.76 6.83
C LEU A 85 -4.61 -8.11 7.16
N CYS A 86 -4.75 -8.99 6.17
CA CYS A 86 -5.24 -10.34 6.41
C CYS A 86 -4.29 -11.13 7.32
N GLU A 87 -2.99 -10.97 7.16
CA GLU A 87 -2.02 -11.66 8.02
C GLU A 87 -2.02 -11.12 9.44
N ILE A 88 -2.32 -9.83 9.62
CA ILE A 88 -2.38 -9.22 10.95
C ILE A 88 -3.59 -9.75 11.71
N ASN A 89 -4.70 -9.96 11.03
CA ASN A 89 -5.90 -10.52 11.64
C ASN A 89 -5.94 -12.03 11.44
#